data_15b0b0b410c0c21bd84c175e0f92b9a3
#
_entry.id   15b0b0b410c0c21bd84c175e0f92b9a3
#
_cell.length_a   1.000
_cell.length_b   1.000
_cell.length_c   1.000
_cell.angle_alpha   90.00
_cell.angle_beta   90.00
_cell.angle_gamma   90.00
#
_symmetry.space_group_name_H-M   'P 1'
#
loop_
_entity.id
_entity.type
_entity.pdbx_description
1 polymer ?
#
loop_
_entity_poly.entity_id
_entity_poly.type
_entity_poly.pdbx_seq_one_letter_code
_entity_poly.pdbx_strand_id
1 'polypeptide(L)'
;TYLIVLPPVFLTVFVDSVAGGGGIITLPAYLMAGIPAHLAAGTNKVVNGTGTLVAALKYFRSGKVLLRPAVTAAVCALIGSAVGTELAALISEQTLETLMLVALPCVAVFLSVKKDFGRDIPAEERPVYTPRQELLRSALIGLVFGCYDGLVGPGTGTFMILGFTALLSLDLITAGGCAKASNLASCAASAVVWILHGQVLWALAIPALACSIAGNYLGALYAIRGGSKKIRSVMFLVLGLLFVKMLYELLF
;
A
#
# COMPACT_ATOMS: atom_id res chain seq x y z
N THR A 1 16.49 16.01 -10.99
CA THR A 1 15.90 15.01 -10.04
C THR A 1 14.40 15.20 -9.90
N TYR A 2 13.86 16.40 -9.61
CA TYR A 2 12.41 16.60 -9.37
C TYR A 2 11.53 16.22 -10.55
N LEU A 3 11.91 16.61 -11.79
CA LEU A 3 11.16 16.26 -13.00
C LEU A 3 11.10 14.76 -13.28
N ILE A 4 12.08 14.00 -12.79
CA ILE A 4 12.14 12.54 -12.94
C ILE A 4 11.32 11.85 -11.84
N VAL A 5 11.24 12.45 -10.64
CA VAL A 5 10.66 11.80 -9.47
C VAL A 5 9.18 12.18 -9.23
N LEU A 6 8.82 13.45 -9.39
CA LEU A 6 7.45 13.90 -9.05
C LEU A 6 6.33 13.29 -9.90
N PRO A 7 6.47 13.15 -11.25
CA PRO A 7 5.43 12.50 -12.05
C PRO A 7 5.21 11.01 -11.67
N PRO A 8 6.25 10.17 -11.50
CA PRO A 8 6.09 8.83 -10.94
C PRO A 8 5.42 8.81 -9.58
N VAL A 9 5.78 9.74 -8.67
CA VAL A 9 5.13 9.85 -7.35
C VAL A 9 3.64 10.08 -7.51
N PHE A 10 3.22 11.06 -8.31
CA PHE A 10 1.80 11.36 -8.54
C PHE A 10 1.04 10.14 -9.10
N LEU A 11 1.59 9.50 -10.14
CA LEU A 11 0.97 8.31 -10.75
C LEU A 11 0.87 7.16 -9.76
N THR A 12 1.94 6.92 -9.02
CA THR A 12 1.99 5.84 -8.03
C THR A 12 0.94 6.03 -6.94
N VAL A 13 0.85 7.21 -6.35
CA VAL A 13 -0.08 7.45 -5.25
C VAL A 13 -1.54 7.50 -5.73
N PHE A 14 -1.78 7.90 -6.98
CA PHE A 14 -3.09 7.74 -7.62
C PHE A 14 -3.47 6.27 -7.71
N VAL A 15 -2.61 5.44 -8.28
CA VAL A 15 -2.79 3.98 -8.39
C VAL A 15 -2.91 3.34 -7.01
N ASP A 16 -2.09 3.75 -6.06
CA ASP A 16 -2.12 3.29 -4.67
C ASP A 16 -3.48 3.54 -4.01
N SER A 17 -4.04 4.71 -4.26
CA SER A 17 -5.35 5.06 -3.71
C SER A 17 -6.49 4.24 -4.30
N VAL A 18 -6.34 3.75 -5.54
CA VAL A 18 -7.34 2.91 -6.23
C VAL A 18 -7.17 1.44 -5.89
N ALA A 19 -5.95 0.93 -6.01
CA ALA A 19 -5.64 -0.51 -6.02
C ALA A 19 -4.62 -0.94 -4.96
N GLY A 20 -4.04 0.00 -4.21
CA GLY A 20 -3.11 -0.31 -3.12
C GLY A 20 -1.66 -0.58 -3.56
N GLY A 21 -1.27 -0.19 -4.78
CA GLY A 21 0.06 -0.46 -5.35
C GLY A 21 1.15 0.56 -4.99
N GLY A 22 1.00 1.31 -3.89
CA GLY A 22 1.98 2.30 -3.46
C GLY A 22 3.38 1.73 -3.28
N GLY A 23 4.39 2.48 -3.66
CA GLY A 23 5.78 2.06 -3.57
C GLY A 23 6.28 1.20 -4.72
N ILE A 24 5.43 0.54 -5.47
CA ILE A 24 5.83 -0.33 -6.59
C ILE A 24 6.58 0.44 -7.68
N ILE A 25 6.19 1.66 -7.96
CA ILE A 25 6.83 2.53 -8.97
C ILE A 25 7.73 3.57 -8.29
N THR A 26 7.32 4.08 -7.12
CA THR A 26 8.06 5.16 -6.44
C THR A 26 9.42 4.69 -5.93
N LEU A 27 9.50 3.51 -5.29
CA LEU A 27 10.77 3.03 -4.74
C LEU A 27 11.81 2.76 -5.83
N PRO A 28 11.51 2.03 -6.92
CA PRO A 28 12.43 1.95 -8.04
C PRO A 28 12.84 3.31 -8.62
N ALA A 29 11.91 4.26 -8.73
CA ALA A 29 12.24 5.59 -9.24
C ALA A 29 13.21 6.35 -8.31
N TYR A 30 13.11 6.17 -7.00
CA TYR A 30 14.05 6.74 -6.04
C TYR A 30 15.43 6.07 -6.14
N LEU A 31 15.48 4.73 -6.21
CA LEU A 31 16.71 3.98 -6.38
C LEU A 31 17.42 4.31 -7.71
N MET A 32 16.68 4.40 -8.80
CA MET A 32 17.21 4.83 -10.11
C MET A 32 17.70 6.29 -10.10
N ALA A 33 17.15 7.14 -9.24
CA ALA A 33 17.64 8.50 -9.03
C ALA A 33 18.89 8.56 -8.13
N GLY A 34 19.44 7.39 -7.72
CA GLY A 34 20.62 7.27 -6.88
C GLY A 34 20.36 7.55 -5.40
N ILE A 35 19.10 7.49 -4.95
CA ILE A 35 18.77 7.69 -3.52
C ILE A 35 18.99 6.36 -2.80
N PRO A 36 19.78 6.34 -1.70
CA PRO A 36 19.98 5.15 -0.87
C PRO A 36 18.66 4.53 -0.40
N ALA A 37 18.59 3.19 -0.24
CA ALA A 37 17.34 2.47 0.02
C ALA A 37 16.67 2.88 1.34
N HIS A 38 17.44 3.13 2.40
CA HIS A 38 16.89 3.62 3.68
C HIS A 38 16.27 5.02 3.51
N LEU A 39 16.94 5.95 2.84
CA LEU A 39 16.41 7.29 2.55
C LEU A 39 15.19 7.22 1.60
N ALA A 40 15.21 6.31 0.63
CA ALA A 40 14.09 6.07 -0.28
C ALA A 40 12.87 5.53 0.49
N ALA A 41 13.08 4.53 1.37
CA ALA A 41 12.04 3.96 2.22
C ALA A 41 11.41 5.01 3.13
N GLY A 42 12.23 5.72 3.91
CA GLY A 42 11.75 6.73 4.87
C GLY A 42 11.03 7.89 4.17
N THR A 43 11.61 8.41 3.09
CA THR A 43 10.97 9.47 2.29
C THR A 43 9.63 9.02 1.72
N ASN A 44 9.57 7.80 1.17
CA ASN A 44 8.33 7.24 0.63
C ASN A 44 7.25 7.09 1.71
N LYS A 45 7.60 6.68 2.93
CA LYS A 45 6.62 6.52 4.03
C LYS A 45 6.00 7.84 4.45
N VAL A 46 6.79 8.91 4.56
CA VAL A 46 6.29 10.26 4.87
C VAL A 46 5.37 10.76 3.75
N VAL A 47 5.83 10.66 2.50
CA VAL A 47 5.08 11.13 1.33
C VAL A 47 3.79 10.33 1.15
N ASN A 48 3.88 9.01 1.17
CA ASN A 48 2.72 8.14 0.96
C ASN A 48 1.74 8.21 2.13
N GLY A 49 2.22 8.25 3.37
CA GLY A 49 1.37 8.37 4.57
C GLY A 49 0.49 9.62 4.54
N THR A 50 1.06 10.77 4.13
CA THR A 50 0.32 12.03 4.02
C THR A 50 -0.81 11.94 2.98
N GLY A 51 -0.54 11.37 1.81
CA GLY A 51 -1.56 11.18 0.79
C GLY A 51 -2.59 10.13 1.21
N THR A 52 -2.15 9.04 1.84
CA THR A 52 -3.03 7.98 2.35
C THR A 52 -4.01 8.51 3.40
N LEU A 53 -3.63 9.51 4.21
CA LEU A 53 -4.55 10.21 5.11
C LEU A 53 -5.72 10.83 4.34
N VAL A 54 -5.43 11.51 3.23
CA VAL A 54 -6.47 12.12 2.37
C VAL A 54 -7.38 11.06 1.76
N ALA A 55 -6.81 9.96 1.26
CA ALA A 55 -7.59 8.85 0.73
C ALA A 55 -8.45 8.19 1.81
N ALA A 56 -7.90 7.88 2.97
CA ALA A 56 -8.62 7.26 4.09
C ALA A 56 -9.80 8.12 4.54
N LEU A 57 -9.60 9.45 4.68
CA LEU A 57 -10.67 10.39 5.00
C LEU A 57 -11.76 10.42 3.91
N LYS A 58 -11.39 10.31 2.65
CA LYS A 58 -12.34 10.27 1.53
C LYS A 58 -13.18 9.01 1.55
N TYR A 59 -12.57 7.83 1.74
CA TYR A 59 -13.27 6.56 1.90
C TYR A 59 -14.19 6.55 3.12
N PHE A 60 -13.72 7.09 4.25
CA PHE A 60 -14.49 7.21 5.48
C PHE A 60 -15.72 8.07 5.28
N ARG A 61 -15.58 9.29 4.75
CA ARG A 61 -16.70 10.21 4.46
C ARG A 61 -17.70 9.65 3.44
N SER A 62 -17.27 8.71 2.61
CA SER A 62 -18.15 8.05 1.63
C SER A 62 -18.86 6.81 2.18
N GLY A 63 -18.72 6.50 3.48
CA GLY A 63 -19.33 5.33 4.12
C GLY A 63 -18.77 3.99 3.63
N LYS A 64 -17.57 3.99 3.05
CA LYS A 64 -16.93 2.79 2.47
C LYS A 64 -15.84 2.21 3.40
N VAL A 65 -16.02 2.36 4.69
CA VAL A 65 -15.13 1.82 5.72
C VAL A 65 -15.96 1.13 6.79
N LEU A 66 -15.69 -0.14 7.06
CA LEU A 66 -16.23 -0.84 8.22
C LEU A 66 -15.33 -0.55 9.43
N LEU A 67 -15.86 0.17 10.42
CA LEU A 67 -15.07 0.69 11.54
C LEU A 67 -14.37 -0.41 12.33
N ARG A 68 -15.06 -1.48 12.71
CA ARG A 68 -14.48 -2.55 13.53
C ARG A 68 -13.28 -3.21 12.85
N PRO A 69 -13.40 -3.78 11.63
CA PRO A 69 -12.27 -4.35 10.93
C PRO A 69 -11.15 -3.35 10.68
N ALA A 70 -11.50 -2.13 10.27
CA ALA A 70 -10.52 -1.09 9.94
C ALA A 70 -9.70 -0.65 11.15
N VAL A 71 -10.34 -0.38 12.29
CA VAL A 71 -9.64 0.04 13.52
C VAL A 71 -8.79 -1.09 14.08
N THR A 72 -9.32 -2.32 14.13
CA THR A 72 -8.56 -3.47 14.59
C THR A 72 -7.30 -3.71 13.74
N ALA A 73 -7.46 -3.71 12.42
CA ALA A 73 -6.34 -3.88 11.52
C ALA A 73 -5.37 -2.69 11.59
N ALA A 74 -5.86 -1.45 11.75
CA ALA A 74 -5.01 -0.27 11.89
C ALA A 74 -4.12 -0.32 13.14
N VAL A 75 -4.68 -0.69 14.29
CA VAL A 75 -3.89 -0.84 15.54
C VAL A 75 -2.84 -1.93 15.39
N CYS A 76 -3.20 -3.08 14.82
CA CYS A 76 -2.24 -4.16 14.58
C CYS A 76 -1.21 -3.80 13.50
N ALA A 77 -1.61 -3.05 12.46
CA ALA A 77 -0.70 -2.60 11.43
C ALA A 77 0.31 -1.57 11.95
N LEU A 78 -0.09 -0.71 12.88
CA LEU A 78 0.81 0.22 13.55
C LEU A 78 1.93 -0.54 14.28
N ILE A 79 1.57 -1.57 15.07
CA ILE A 79 2.54 -2.40 15.79
C ILE A 79 3.42 -3.18 14.81
N GLY A 80 2.80 -3.88 13.86
CA GLY A 80 3.54 -4.67 12.86
C GLY A 80 4.51 -3.82 12.05
N SER A 81 4.08 -2.63 11.62
CA SER A 81 4.90 -1.74 10.82
C SER A 81 6.05 -1.12 11.61
N ALA A 82 5.85 -0.76 12.87
CA ALA A 82 6.94 -0.31 13.73
C ALA A 82 8.03 -1.38 13.84
N VAL A 83 7.64 -2.63 14.15
CA VAL A 83 8.56 -3.76 14.22
C VAL A 83 9.24 -4.03 12.86
N GLY A 84 8.48 -4.05 11.77
CA GLY A 84 9.03 -4.27 10.43
C GLY A 84 10.01 -3.18 10.01
N THR A 85 9.73 -1.92 10.36
CA THR A 85 10.62 -0.79 10.04
C THR A 85 11.90 -0.79 10.88
N GLU A 86 11.83 -1.16 12.16
CA GLU A 86 13.03 -1.34 12.99
C GLU A 86 13.91 -2.46 12.41
N LEU A 87 13.31 -3.58 11.98
CA LEU A 87 14.06 -4.64 11.30
C LEU A 87 14.70 -4.14 10.01
N ALA A 88 13.97 -3.32 9.21
CA ALA A 88 14.51 -2.72 8.00
C ALA A 88 15.69 -1.76 8.29
N ALA A 89 15.63 -1.01 9.39
CA ALA A 89 16.69 -0.09 9.78
C ALA A 89 17.96 -0.80 10.28
N LEU A 90 17.84 -2.05 10.75
CA LEU A 90 18.96 -2.85 11.25
C LEU A 90 19.71 -3.61 10.13
N ILE A 91 19.09 -3.85 8.99
CA ILE A 91 19.73 -4.57 7.87
C ILE A 91 20.58 -3.62 7.03
N SER A 92 21.56 -4.19 6.29
CA SER A 92 22.40 -3.39 5.41
C SER A 92 21.64 -2.74 4.27
N GLU A 93 22.11 -1.60 3.79
CA GLU A 93 21.56 -0.86 2.63
C GLU A 93 21.33 -1.79 1.43
N GLN A 94 22.36 -2.59 1.10
CA GLN A 94 22.32 -3.53 -0.02
C GLN A 94 21.28 -4.63 0.18
N THR A 95 21.11 -5.13 1.41
CA THR A 95 20.09 -6.14 1.72
C THR A 95 18.70 -5.54 1.58
N LEU A 96 18.47 -4.33 2.09
CA LEU A 96 17.18 -3.65 1.98
C LEU A 96 16.83 -3.37 0.52
N GLU A 97 17.77 -2.87 -0.28
CA GLU A 97 17.60 -2.66 -1.72
C GLU A 97 17.22 -3.96 -2.44
N THR A 98 17.95 -5.04 -2.16
CA THR A 98 17.65 -6.37 -2.72
C THR A 98 16.26 -6.85 -2.34
N LEU A 99 15.86 -6.72 -1.06
CA LEU A 99 14.52 -7.09 -0.60
C LEU A 99 13.43 -6.30 -1.32
N MET A 100 13.61 -4.98 -1.49
CA MET A 100 12.68 -4.14 -2.23
C MET A 100 12.55 -4.56 -3.69
N LEU A 101 13.66 -4.84 -4.37
CA LEU A 101 13.68 -5.25 -5.77
C LEU A 101 13.07 -6.65 -5.97
N VAL A 102 13.37 -7.60 -5.08
CA VAL A 102 12.82 -8.97 -5.13
C VAL A 102 11.33 -9.01 -4.77
N ALA A 103 10.90 -8.17 -3.84
CA ALA A 103 9.48 -8.10 -3.47
C ALA A 103 8.57 -7.73 -4.65
N LEU A 104 9.03 -6.87 -5.56
CA LEU A 104 8.24 -6.42 -6.72
C LEU A 104 7.80 -7.57 -7.63
N PRO A 105 8.70 -8.45 -8.12
CA PRO A 105 8.33 -9.64 -8.89
C PRO A 105 7.42 -10.59 -8.10
N CYS A 106 7.74 -10.83 -6.81
CA CYS A 106 6.93 -11.71 -5.96
C CYS A 106 5.48 -11.22 -5.83
N VAL A 107 5.29 -9.91 -5.62
CA VAL A 107 3.96 -9.28 -5.61
C VAL A 107 3.27 -9.46 -6.95
N ALA A 108 3.97 -9.23 -8.07
CA ALA A 108 3.42 -9.37 -9.42
C ALA A 108 2.96 -10.81 -9.70
N VAL A 109 3.78 -11.80 -9.38
CA VAL A 109 3.44 -13.23 -9.54
C VAL A 109 2.26 -13.61 -8.67
N PHE A 110 2.29 -13.26 -7.39
CA PHE A 110 1.19 -13.57 -6.45
C PHE A 110 -0.16 -13.07 -6.95
N LEU A 111 -0.18 -11.83 -7.43
CA LEU A 111 -1.40 -11.21 -7.93
C LEU A 111 -1.85 -11.79 -9.29
N SER A 112 -0.92 -12.22 -10.14
CA SER A 112 -1.22 -12.81 -11.45
C SER A 112 -1.86 -14.20 -11.34
N VAL A 113 -1.52 -14.96 -10.31
CA VAL A 113 -2.05 -16.32 -10.08
C VAL A 113 -3.51 -16.31 -9.63
N LYS A 114 -3.92 -15.28 -8.89
CA LYS A 114 -5.28 -15.18 -8.35
C LYS A 114 -6.23 -14.38 -9.26
N LYS A 115 -6.57 -14.90 -10.45
CA LYS A 115 -7.44 -14.25 -11.45
C LYS A 115 -8.90 -14.04 -11.00
N ASP A 116 -9.41 -14.86 -10.09
CA ASP A 116 -10.79 -14.77 -9.56
C ASP A 116 -10.98 -13.74 -8.45
N PHE A 117 -10.00 -12.86 -8.32
CA PHE A 117 -9.92 -11.94 -7.21
C PHE A 117 -10.95 -10.79 -7.33
N GLY A 118 -11.65 -10.52 -6.22
CA GLY A 118 -12.57 -9.39 -6.12
C GLY A 118 -13.89 -9.58 -6.88
N ARG A 119 -14.37 -10.80 -7.05
CA ARG A 119 -15.77 -11.02 -7.40
C ARG A 119 -16.63 -10.46 -6.26
N ASP A 120 -17.52 -9.55 -6.59
CA ASP A 120 -18.51 -9.07 -5.63
C ASP A 120 -19.40 -10.25 -5.24
N ILE A 121 -19.23 -10.73 -4.01
CA ILE A 121 -20.12 -11.75 -3.42
C ILE A 121 -21.43 -11.03 -3.08
N PRO A 122 -22.59 -11.49 -3.59
CA PRO A 122 -23.86 -10.93 -3.21
C PRO A 122 -24.03 -10.88 -1.70
N ALA A 123 -24.67 -9.84 -1.19
CA ALA A 123 -24.77 -9.62 0.27
C ALA A 123 -25.41 -10.82 1.00
N GLU A 124 -26.30 -11.53 0.31
CA GLU A 124 -27.02 -12.72 0.80
C GLU A 124 -26.11 -13.96 0.93
N GLU A 125 -25.04 -14.04 0.14
CA GLU A 125 -24.10 -15.16 0.13
C GLU A 125 -22.85 -14.89 1.00
N ARG A 126 -22.75 -13.71 1.61
CA ARG A 126 -21.60 -13.37 2.45
C ARG A 126 -21.65 -14.16 3.76
N PRO A 127 -20.55 -14.84 4.14
CA PRO A 127 -20.48 -15.54 5.40
C PRO A 127 -20.62 -14.53 6.56
N VAL A 128 -21.47 -14.89 7.54
CA VAL A 128 -21.63 -14.12 8.76
C VAL A 128 -20.53 -14.53 9.73
N TYR A 129 -19.67 -13.60 10.10
CA TYR A 129 -18.60 -13.85 11.05
C TYR A 129 -19.03 -13.44 12.47
N THR A 130 -18.60 -14.24 13.45
CA THR A 130 -18.73 -13.81 14.86
C THR A 130 -17.80 -12.62 15.13
N PRO A 131 -18.14 -11.76 16.11
CA PRO A 131 -17.29 -10.61 16.45
C PRO A 131 -15.82 -10.98 16.75
N ARG A 132 -15.59 -12.18 17.33
CA ARG A 132 -14.25 -12.70 17.61
C ARG A 132 -13.51 -13.11 16.34
N GLN A 133 -14.19 -13.74 15.39
CA GLN A 133 -13.60 -14.11 14.10
C GLN A 133 -13.24 -12.88 13.28
N GLU A 134 -14.11 -11.87 13.26
CA GLU A 134 -13.87 -10.59 12.59
C GLU A 134 -12.63 -9.90 13.17
N LEU A 135 -12.54 -9.83 14.51
CA LEU A 135 -11.41 -9.23 15.22
C LEU A 135 -10.10 -9.98 14.91
N LEU A 136 -10.07 -11.30 15.04
CA LEU A 136 -8.85 -12.10 14.81
C LEU A 136 -8.36 -11.99 13.36
N ARG A 137 -9.27 -12.05 12.37
CA ARG A 137 -8.93 -11.93 10.95
C ARG A 137 -8.41 -10.53 10.62
N SER A 138 -9.05 -9.50 11.14
CA SER A 138 -8.61 -8.12 10.96
C SER A 138 -7.26 -7.86 11.62
N ALA A 139 -7.03 -8.40 12.82
CA ALA A 139 -5.76 -8.30 13.51
C ALA A 139 -4.63 -8.99 12.74
N LEU A 140 -4.90 -10.18 12.18
CA LEU A 140 -3.94 -10.91 11.35
C LEU A 140 -3.57 -10.10 10.09
N ILE A 141 -4.57 -9.54 9.40
CA ILE A 141 -4.35 -8.68 8.23
C ILE A 141 -3.45 -7.51 8.63
N GLY A 142 -3.81 -6.79 9.70
CA GLY A 142 -3.05 -5.63 10.15
C GLY A 142 -1.62 -5.98 10.53
N LEU A 143 -1.42 -6.99 11.38
CA LEU A 143 -0.10 -7.35 11.89
C LEU A 143 0.83 -7.84 10.78
N VAL A 144 0.39 -8.80 9.97
CA VAL A 144 1.21 -9.42 8.92
C VAL A 144 1.55 -8.41 7.83
N PHE A 145 0.53 -7.74 7.27
CA PHE A 145 0.77 -6.79 6.18
C PHE A 145 1.33 -5.46 6.68
N GLY A 146 1.10 -5.09 7.95
CA GLY A 146 1.79 -3.99 8.58
C GLY A 146 3.28 -4.25 8.73
N CYS A 147 3.67 -5.43 9.22
CA CYS A 147 5.08 -5.83 9.33
C CYS A 147 5.76 -5.85 7.95
N TYR A 148 5.11 -6.44 6.96
CA TYR A 148 5.59 -6.39 5.57
C TYR A 148 5.74 -4.95 5.06
N ASP A 149 4.77 -4.08 5.36
CA ASP A 149 4.81 -2.66 4.97
C ASP A 149 5.99 -1.91 5.59
N GLY A 150 6.27 -2.18 6.86
CA GLY A 150 7.41 -1.60 7.56
C GLY A 150 8.75 -2.08 7.01
N LEU A 151 8.86 -3.39 6.75
CA LEU A 151 10.10 -4.02 6.31
C LEU A 151 10.42 -3.71 4.83
N VAL A 152 9.44 -3.83 3.94
CA VAL A 152 9.65 -3.76 2.48
C VAL A 152 8.81 -2.70 1.82
N GLY A 153 7.50 -2.73 2.01
CA GLY A 153 6.51 -1.72 1.62
C GLY A 153 5.79 -1.89 0.29
N PRO A 154 6.42 -2.24 -0.85
CA PRO A 154 5.73 -2.31 -2.13
C PRO A 154 4.53 -3.26 -2.13
N GLY A 155 3.37 -2.80 -2.63
CA GLY A 155 2.18 -3.65 -2.78
C GLY A 155 1.36 -3.91 -1.52
N THR A 156 1.75 -3.37 -0.36
CA THR A 156 1.05 -3.58 0.92
C THR A 156 -0.43 -3.26 0.85
N GLY A 157 -0.80 -2.14 0.25
CA GLY A 157 -2.20 -1.76 0.10
C GLY A 157 -3.00 -2.80 -0.68
N THR A 158 -2.41 -3.36 -1.74
CA THR A 158 -3.03 -4.45 -2.51
C THR A 158 -3.19 -5.70 -1.63
N PHE A 159 -2.15 -6.10 -0.89
CA PHE A 159 -2.24 -7.25 0.03
C PHE A 159 -3.30 -7.04 1.12
N MET A 160 -3.42 -5.84 1.68
CA MET A 160 -4.47 -5.51 2.64
C MET A 160 -5.86 -5.62 2.01
N ILE A 161 -6.08 -5.08 0.80
CA ILE A 161 -7.34 -5.24 0.06
C ILE A 161 -7.64 -6.74 -0.13
N LEU A 162 -6.62 -7.51 -0.55
CA LEU A 162 -6.70 -8.95 -0.72
C LEU A 162 -7.10 -9.65 0.59
N GLY A 163 -6.44 -9.30 1.68
CA GLY A 163 -6.72 -9.86 3.00
C GLY A 163 -8.15 -9.59 3.44
N PHE A 164 -8.63 -8.36 3.32
CA PHE A 164 -10.01 -8.00 3.67
C PHE A 164 -11.05 -8.70 2.78
N THR A 165 -10.77 -8.82 1.49
CA THR A 165 -11.68 -9.53 0.57
C THR A 165 -11.67 -11.04 0.83
N ALA A 166 -10.51 -11.66 1.01
CA ALA A 166 -10.40 -13.11 1.18
C ALA A 166 -10.84 -13.60 2.57
N LEU A 167 -10.45 -12.88 3.64
CA LEU A 167 -10.69 -13.31 5.01
C LEU A 167 -12.01 -12.79 5.58
N LEU A 168 -12.49 -11.64 5.11
CA LEU A 168 -13.73 -11.02 5.60
C LEU A 168 -14.82 -10.90 4.53
N SER A 169 -14.57 -11.41 3.32
CA SER A 169 -15.54 -11.41 2.20
C SER A 169 -16.08 -10.00 1.89
N LEU A 170 -15.25 -8.96 2.09
CA LEU A 170 -15.64 -7.59 1.77
C LEU A 170 -15.56 -7.36 0.25
N ASP A 171 -16.46 -6.52 -0.26
CA ASP A 171 -16.33 -6.01 -1.62
C ASP A 171 -15.08 -5.12 -1.76
N LEU A 172 -14.57 -4.99 -2.99
CA LEU A 172 -13.31 -4.29 -3.26
C LEU A 172 -13.30 -2.83 -2.78
N ILE A 173 -14.45 -2.14 -2.80
CA ILE A 173 -14.51 -0.74 -2.38
C ILE A 173 -14.38 -0.66 -0.86
N THR A 174 -15.15 -1.46 -0.13
CA THR A 174 -15.12 -1.51 1.33
C THR A 174 -13.78 -2.05 1.84
N ALA A 175 -13.25 -3.11 1.19
CA ALA A 175 -11.91 -3.62 1.46
C ALA A 175 -10.84 -2.55 1.21
N GLY A 176 -10.96 -1.77 0.12
CA GLY A 176 -10.08 -0.64 -0.16
C GLY A 176 -10.11 0.44 0.92
N GLY A 177 -11.31 0.78 1.41
CA GLY A 177 -11.46 1.74 2.51
C GLY A 177 -10.82 1.25 3.81
N CYS A 178 -11.06 -0.01 4.21
CA CYS A 178 -10.43 -0.62 5.38
C CYS A 178 -8.91 -0.73 5.23
N ALA A 179 -8.44 -1.11 4.03
CA ALA A 179 -7.02 -1.17 3.72
C ALA A 179 -6.34 0.20 3.81
N LYS A 180 -6.99 1.28 3.33
CA LYS A 180 -6.45 2.64 3.45
C LYS A 180 -6.34 3.10 4.90
N ALA A 181 -7.31 2.78 5.76
CA ALA A 181 -7.23 3.08 7.19
C ALA A 181 -6.06 2.33 7.85
N SER A 182 -5.91 1.03 7.56
CA SER A 182 -4.82 0.20 8.09
C SER A 182 -3.45 0.64 7.55
N ASN A 183 -3.36 0.96 6.26
CA ASN A 183 -2.12 1.44 5.64
C ASN A 183 -1.71 2.83 6.15
N LEU A 184 -2.67 3.69 6.48
CA LEU A 184 -2.38 4.98 7.12
C LEU A 184 -1.67 4.78 8.46
N ALA A 185 -2.18 3.87 9.29
CA ALA A 185 -1.57 3.56 10.59
C ALA A 185 -0.16 2.95 10.42
N SER A 186 -0.01 2.03 9.47
CA SER A 186 1.28 1.45 9.11
C SER A 186 2.28 2.50 8.63
N CYS A 187 1.89 3.35 7.67
CA CYS A 187 2.74 4.43 7.18
C CYS A 187 3.12 5.43 8.28
N ALA A 188 2.19 5.75 9.18
CA ALA A 188 2.47 6.66 10.30
C ALA A 188 3.51 6.08 11.25
N ALA A 189 3.38 4.82 11.64
CA ALA A 189 4.36 4.14 12.49
C ALA A 189 5.74 4.07 11.82
N SER A 190 5.77 3.62 10.57
CA SER A 190 7.01 3.52 9.79
C SER A 190 7.67 4.88 9.58
N ALA A 191 6.89 5.93 9.27
CA ALA A 191 7.41 7.28 9.10
C ALA A 191 8.07 7.81 10.40
N VAL A 192 7.45 7.57 11.56
CA VAL A 192 8.03 7.95 12.86
C VAL A 192 9.38 7.26 13.06
N VAL A 193 9.46 5.94 12.83
CA VAL A 193 10.71 5.19 12.97
C VAL A 193 11.78 5.75 12.03
N TRP A 194 11.49 5.91 10.74
CA TRP A 194 12.45 6.46 9.77
C TRP A 194 12.89 7.89 10.07
N ILE A 195 11.99 8.74 10.60
CA ILE A 195 12.33 10.10 11.05
C ILE A 195 13.31 10.04 12.23
N LEU A 196 13.08 9.16 13.20
CA LEU A 196 13.96 8.98 14.36
C LEU A 196 15.35 8.48 13.96
N HIS A 197 15.43 7.61 12.94
CA HIS A 197 16.69 7.17 12.35
C HIS A 197 17.34 8.21 11.40
N GLY A 198 16.72 9.37 11.18
CA GLY A 198 17.25 10.40 10.27
C GLY A 198 17.20 10.03 8.78
N GLN A 199 16.42 9.03 8.42
CA GLN A 199 16.36 8.44 7.07
C GLN A 199 15.24 9.05 6.22
N VAL A 200 15.08 10.38 6.23
CA VAL A 200 14.10 11.09 5.40
C VAL A 200 14.78 12.23 4.62
N LEU A 201 14.68 12.18 3.31
CA LEU A 201 15.17 13.24 2.42
C LEU A 201 14.12 14.35 2.29
N TRP A 202 14.09 15.28 3.25
CA TRP A 202 13.09 16.35 3.35
C TRP A 202 13.02 17.23 2.12
N ALA A 203 14.16 17.51 1.48
CA ALA A 203 14.22 18.30 0.25
C ALA A 203 13.37 17.70 -0.88
N LEU A 204 13.26 16.36 -0.93
CA LEU A 204 12.42 15.66 -1.88
C LEU A 204 11.01 15.42 -1.33
N ALA A 205 10.89 15.11 -0.04
CA ALA A 205 9.61 14.82 0.60
C ALA A 205 8.63 15.99 0.47
N ILE A 206 9.07 17.22 0.80
CA ILE A 206 8.19 18.39 0.83
C ILE A 206 7.49 18.65 -0.51
N PRO A 207 8.17 18.76 -1.67
CA PRO A 207 7.49 18.93 -2.95
C PRO A 207 6.65 17.70 -3.33
N ALA A 208 7.07 16.49 -2.96
CA ALA A 208 6.33 15.27 -3.22
C ALA A 208 5.02 15.15 -2.41
N LEU A 209 4.90 15.82 -1.25
CA LEU A 209 3.65 15.87 -0.48
C LEU A 209 2.50 16.42 -1.30
N ALA A 210 2.71 17.48 -2.08
CA ALA A 210 1.65 18.05 -2.94
C ALA A 210 1.17 17.04 -3.98
N CYS A 211 2.10 16.34 -4.64
CA CYS A 211 1.77 15.26 -5.58
C CYS A 211 1.01 14.12 -4.89
N SER A 212 1.44 13.76 -3.67
CA SER A 212 0.82 12.69 -2.89
C SER A 212 -0.62 13.02 -2.49
N ILE A 213 -0.86 14.22 -1.98
CA ILE A 213 -2.19 14.69 -1.62
C ILE A 213 -3.12 14.70 -2.83
N ALA A 214 -2.68 15.31 -3.95
CA ALA A 214 -3.47 15.42 -5.16
C ALA A 214 -3.76 14.05 -5.78
N GLY A 215 -2.74 13.20 -5.93
CA GLY A 215 -2.89 11.88 -6.51
C GLY A 215 -3.79 10.96 -5.70
N ASN A 216 -3.60 10.91 -4.38
CA ASN A 216 -4.44 10.11 -3.48
C ASN A 216 -5.90 10.61 -3.44
N TYR A 217 -6.13 11.93 -3.46
CA TYR A 217 -7.48 12.48 -3.52
C TYR A 217 -8.21 12.07 -4.81
N LEU A 218 -7.55 12.24 -5.95
CA LEU A 218 -8.11 11.89 -7.25
C LEU A 218 -8.30 10.38 -7.41
N GLY A 219 -7.34 9.58 -6.94
CA GLY A 219 -7.42 8.12 -6.98
C GLY A 219 -8.56 7.59 -6.11
N ALA A 220 -8.72 8.08 -4.87
CA ALA A 220 -9.83 7.70 -4.00
C ALA A 220 -11.19 8.09 -4.61
N LEU A 221 -11.29 9.29 -5.20
CA LEU A 221 -12.49 9.73 -5.88
C LEU A 221 -12.82 8.83 -7.09
N TYR A 222 -11.81 8.46 -7.86
CA TYR A 222 -11.95 7.56 -9.00
C TYR A 222 -12.42 6.16 -8.59
N ALA A 223 -11.86 5.60 -7.51
CA ALA A 223 -12.24 4.29 -6.98
C ALA A 223 -13.67 4.28 -6.44
N ILE A 224 -14.02 5.26 -5.61
CA ILE A 224 -15.33 5.37 -4.97
C ILE A 224 -16.43 5.56 -6.01
N ARG A 225 -16.23 6.44 -6.99
CA ARG A 225 -17.21 6.69 -8.08
C ARG A 225 -17.26 5.57 -9.10
N GLY A 226 -16.15 4.90 -9.33
CA GLY A 226 -16.02 3.87 -10.37
C GLY A 226 -16.39 2.45 -9.95
N GLY A 227 -16.45 2.21 -8.64
CA GLY A 227 -16.80 0.91 -8.08
C GLY A 227 -15.74 -0.18 -8.28
N SER A 228 -16.05 -1.39 -7.85
CA SER A 228 -15.17 -2.57 -7.91
C SER A 228 -14.61 -2.84 -9.31
N LYS A 229 -15.36 -2.53 -10.37
CA LYS A 229 -14.90 -2.73 -11.76
C LYS A 229 -13.68 -1.88 -12.09
N LYS A 230 -13.67 -0.60 -11.69
CA LYS A 230 -12.52 0.29 -11.95
C LYS A 230 -11.32 -0.05 -11.09
N ILE A 231 -11.55 -0.42 -9.81
CA ILE A 231 -10.49 -0.89 -8.93
C ILE A 231 -9.81 -2.11 -9.55
N ARG A 232 -10.59 -3.09 -9.98
CA ARG A 232 -10.09 -4.31 -10.65
C ARG A 232 -9.30 -3.99 -11.91
N SER A 233 -9.78 -3.08 -12.77
CA SER A 233 -9.07 -2.68 -13.99
C SER A 233 -7.71 -2.07 -13.69
N VAL A 234 -7.62 -1.20 -12.69
CA VAL A 234 -6.34 -0.58 -12.28
C VAL A 234 -5.42 -1.63 -11.65
N MET A 235 -5.94 -2.54 -10.84
CA MET A 235 -5.14 -3.65 -10.31
C MET A 235 -4.53 -4.50 -11.44
N PHE A 236 -5.32 -4.90 -12.44
CA PHE A 236 -4.81 -5.67 -13.57
C PHE A 236 -3.82 -4.88 -14.44
N LEU A 237 -4.03 -3.58 -14.61
CA LEU A 237 -3.06 -2.72 -15.30
C LEU A 237 -1.71 -2.73 -14.58
N VAL A 238 -1.71 -2.53 -13.26
CA VAL A 238 -0.49 -2.54 -12.44
C VAL A 238 0.20 -3.90 -12.51
N LEU A 239 -0.59 -4.99 -12.43
CA LEU A 239 -0.09 -6.34 -12.58
C LEU A 239 0.57 -6.58 -13.94
N GLY A 240 -0.09 -6.14 -15.01
CA GLY A 240 0.43 -6.25 -16.37
C GLY A 240 1.75 -5.50 -16.53
N LEU A 241 1.85 -4.28 -16.02
CA LEU A 241 3.09 -3.50 -16.05
C LEU A 241 4.22 -4.16 -15.25
N LEU A 242 3.91 -4.70 -14.06
CA LEU A 242 4.87 -5.43 -13.25
C LEU A 242 5.35 -6.71 -13.95
N PHE A 243 4.43 -7.44 -14.57
CA PHE A 243 4.76 -8.64 -15.32
C PHE A 243 5.67 -8.36 -16.53
N VAL A 244 5.37 -7.29 -17.28
CA VAL A 244 6.21 -6.84 -18.39
C VAL A 244 7.60 -6.44 -17.91
N LYS A 245 7.69 -5.69 -16.79
CA LYS A 245 8.97 -5.33 -16.18
C LYS A 245 9.76 -6.58 -15.78
N MET A 246 9.12 -7.55 -15.13
CA MET A 246 9.75 -8.80 -14.72
C MET A 246 10.27 -9.60 -15.91
N LEU A 247 9.50 -9.69 -17.00
CA LEU A 247 9.95 -10.34 -18.23
C LEU A 247 11.18 -9.66 -18.84
N TYR A 248 11.18 -8.33 -18.81
CA TYR A 248 12.31 -7.56 -19.31
C TYR A 248 13.59 -7.82 -18.49
N GLU A 249 13.49 -7.80 -17.15
CA GLU A 249 14.62 -8.08 -16.23
C GLU A 249 15.09 -9.54 -16.28
N LEU A 250 14.25 -10.48 -16.74
CA LEU A 250 14.61 -11.89 -16.89
C LEU A 250 15.30 -12.18 -18.24
N LEU A 251 15.00 -11.36 -19.26
CA LEU A 251 15.47 -11.60 -20.63
C LEU A 251 16.71 -10.77 -20.98
N PHE A 252 16.95 -9.66 -20.25
CA PHE A 252 18.03 -8.70 -20.47
C PHE A 252 18.74 -8.32 -19.18
#